data_c0eae3eb3901fe8e9a20367f9c99a1a6
#
_entry.id   c0eae3eb3901fe8e9a20367f9c99a1a6
#
_cell.length_a   1.000
_cell.length_b   1.000
_cell.length_c   1.000
_cell.angle_alpha   90.00
_cell.angle_beta   90.00
_cell.angle_gamma   90.00
#
_symmetry.space_group_name_H-M   'P 1'
#
loop_
_entity.id
_entity.type
_entity.pdbx_description
1 polymer ?
#
loop_
_entity_poly.entity_id
_entity_poly.type
_entity_poly.pdbx_seq_one_letter_code
_entity_poly.pdbx_strand_id
1 'polypeptide(L)'
;MPKIKRRRLKKKYRRLFLLIVIVLISILFIKCLFSDKNDSNNDSDNSNKDKINYNDFITNNIESDHSTAIDTIFADGINIDNYKSILNQKPNYLKKSGKYSYIDYNFENKLHYSEIENIIFNLNKSNIVKVDVIGNSADNRKIYGVEIGKGNKVLYLDANVHAAEIANTLILIKFMSEIVNSYENNDKDIINILNNIKLAIIPCMNPDGYEVYNFGVDSLNNKKLWWYKNSDNVDFENIKSNANGVDLNRNFPVQNAGMYFKGKKLLYNVSLEKTFSKTAYFGGTELGSEPETKAAMYFMLKHFKNTYAYINLHSQGRVIYAGKPNLSDKFNKITNKFAKDISKINNYVVYGLSSEEVGEGNDGSVTDFMAELANGFVMSSKTGRLSTDKHINNSATLKYSYPVITIETIKTYTRNPEYFKDEYYNYGIKDALYMLLEWSYN
;
A
#
# COMPACT_ATOMS: atom_id res chain seq x y z
N MET A 1 -1.58 -35.53 -66.13
CA MET A 1 -2.26 -34.27 -65.68
C MET A 1 -3.18 -34.38 -64.44
N PRO A 2 -3.06 -35.33 -63.51
CA PRO A 2 -3.98 -35.30 -62.33
C PRO A 2 -3.38 -34.66 -61.07
N LYS A 3 -2.03 -34.56 -60.91
CA LYS A 3 -1.42 -34.07 -59.66
C LYS A 3 -1.53 -32.53 -59.42
N ILE A 4 -1.60 -31.73 -60.45
CA ILE A 4 -1.63 -30.27 -60.38
C ILE A 4 -3.03 -29.77 -59.99
N LYS A 5 -4.10 -30.38 -60.46
CA LYS A 5 -5.50 -30.04 -60.07
C LYS A 5 -5.77 -30.29 -58.57
N ARG A 6 -5.26 -31.41 -58.00
CA ARG A 6 -5.41 -31.74 -56.57
C ARG A 6 -4.70 -30.74 -55.64
N ARG A 7 -3.51 -30.21 -56.01
CA ARG A 7 -2.80 -29.21 -55.22
C ARG A 7 -3.51 -27.85 -55.21
N ARG A 8 -4.11 -27.42 -56.35
CA ARG A 8 -4.88 -26.17 -56.42
C ARG A 8 -6.17 -26.23 -55.60
N LEU A 9 -6.88 -27.34 -55.62
CA LEU A 9 -8.08 -27.57 -54.82
C LEU A 9 -7.73 -27.53 -53.28
N LYS A 10 -6.70 -28.24 -52.84
CA LYS A 10 -6.28 -28.20 -51.40
C LYS A 10 -5.89 -26.81 -50.94
N LYS A 11 -5.28 -25.97 -51.80
CA LYS A 11 -4.93 -24.59 -51.46
C LYS A 11 -6.17 -23.68 -51.37
N LYS A 12 -7.21 -23.90 -52.19
CA LYS A 12 -8.51 -23.19 -52.19
C LYS A 12 -9.29 -23.54 -50.94
N TYR A 13 -9.37 -24.82 -50.56
CA TYR A 13 -10.04 -25.25 -49.32
C TYR A 13 -9.32 -24.80 -48.07
N ARG A 14 -8.00 -24.75 -48.05
CA ARG A 14 -7.23 -24.18 -46.91
C ARG A 14 -7.47 -22.70 -46.74
N ARG A 15 -7.59 -21.92 -47.80
CA ARG A 15 -7.93 -20.48 -47.74
C ARG A 15 -9.36 -20.27 -47.28
N LEU A 16 -10.31 -21.08 -47.75
CA LEU A 16 -11.69 -21.01 -47.31
C LEU A 16 -11.84 -21.40 -45.85
N PHE A 17 -11.14 -22.43 -45.38
CA PHE A 17 -11.09 -22.82 -43.96
C PHE A 17 -10.54 -21.72 -43.08
N LEU A 18 -9.41 -21.06 -43.50
CA LEU A 18 -8.87 -19.92 -42.76
C LEU A 18 -9.82 -18.74 -42.65
N LEU A 19 -10.52 -18.43 -43.74
CA LEU A 19 -11.57 -17.40 -43.78
C LEU A 19 -12.74 -17.71 -42.83
N ILE A 20 -13.19 -18.95 -42.81
CA ILE A 20 -14.26 -19.39 -41.89
C ILE A 20 -13.78 -19.27 -40.39
N VAL A 21 -12.53 -19.66 -40.11
CA VAL A 21 -11.96 -19.55 -38.75
C VAL A 21 -11.87 -18.08 -38.33
N ILE A 22 -11.42 -17.18 -39.21
CA ILE A 22 -11.35 -15.74 -38.95
C ILE A 22 -12.75 -15.17 -38.67
N VAL A 23 -13.73 -15.53 -39.47
CA VAL A 23 -15.14 -15.08 -39.26
C VAL A 23 -15.72 -15.61 -37.95
N LEU A 24 -15.45 -16.87 -37.60
CA LEU A 24 -15.87 -17.44 -36.31
C LEU A 24 -15.20 -16.76 -35.10
N ILE A 25 -13.93 -16.43 -35.21
CA ILE A 25 -13.21 -15.67 -34.17
C ILE A 25 -13.76 -14.25 -34.05
N SER A 26 -14.10 -13.61 -35.17
CA SER A 26 -14.73 -12.27 -35.15
C SER A 26 -16.12 -12.30 -34.55
N ILE A 27 -16.93 -13.34 -34.82
CA ILE A 27 -18.26 -13.52 -34.22
C ILE A 27 -18.15 -13.80 -32.71
N LEU A 28 -17.15 -14.58 -32.26
CA LEU A 28 -16.88 -14.81 -30.86
C LEU A 28 -16.43 -13.52 -30.16
N PHE A 29 -15.59 -12.71 -30.82
CA PHE A 29 -15.16 -11.41 -30.30
C PHE A 29 -16.33 -10.42 -30.18
N ILE A 30 -17.21 -10.39 -31.16
CA ILE A 30 -18.43 -9.57 -31.13
C ILE A 30 -19.39 -10.07 -30.03
N LYS A 31 -19.56 -11.39 -29.87
CA LYS A 31 -20.35 -11.94 -28.75
C LYS A 31 -19.76 -11.57 -27.36
N CYS A 32 -18.44 -11.58 -27.23
CA CYS A 32 -17.81 -11.08 -25.99
C CYS A 32 -18.02 -9.59 -25.73
N LEU A 33 -18.12 -8.76 -26.78
CA LEU A 33 -18.36 -7.33 -26.66
C LEU A 33 -19.82 -6.96 -26.36
N PHE A 34 -20.78 -7.86 -26.67
CA PHE A 34 -22.23 -7.64 -26.49
C PHE A 34 -22.84 -8.55 -25.41
N SER A 35 -22.05 -9.33 -24.68
CA SER A 35 -22.54 -10.26 -23.64
C SER A 35 -22.84 -9.61 -22.28
N ASP A 36 -22.72 -8.29 -22.17
CA ASP A 36 -22.98 -7.57 -20.91
C ASP A 36 -24.33 -6.81 -20.93
N LYS A 37 -25.37 -7.38 -21.55
CA LYS A 37 -26.72 -6.90 -21.30
C LYS A 37 -27.71 -8.06 -21.33
N ASN A 38 -28.36 -8.25 -20.19
CA ASN A 38 -29.54 -9.07 -19.91
C ASN A 38 -29.29 -10.58 -19.79
N ASP A 39 -29.24 -11.05 -18.55
CA ASP A 39 -30.06 -12.20 -18.17
C ASP A 39 -30.46 -12.07 -16.70
N SER A 40 -31.68 -11.62 -16.50
CA SER A 40 -32.47 -11.87 -15.33
C SER A 40 -33.14 -13.22 -15.51
N ASN A 41 -32.72 -14.27 -14.81
CA ASN A 41 -33.63 -15.31 -14.32
C ASN A 41 -32.95 -16.25 -13.32
N ASN A 42 -33.56 -16.30 -12.18
CA ASN A 42 -33.69 -17.35 -11.18
C ASN A 42 -32.81 -18.61 -11.33
N ASP A 43 -31.84 -18.74 -10.41
CA ASP A 43 -31.64 -20.02 -9.77
C ASP A 43 -31.30 -19.77 -8.28
N SER A 44 -32.17 -20.32 -7.44
CA SER A 44 -32.07 -20.30 -6.00
C SER A 44 -30.95 -21.23 -5.56
N ASP A 45 -29.79 -20.65 -5.24
CA ASP A 45 -28.82 -21.32 -4.39
C ASP A 45 -28.42 -20.41 -3.26
N ASN A 46 -28.79 -20.85 -2.07
CA ASN A 46 -28.76 -20.13 -0.81
C ASN A 46 -27.33 -20.16 -0.24
N SER A 47 -26.47 -19.27 -0.74
CA SER A 47 -25.26 -18.84 -0.04
C SER A 47 -25.25 -17.31 -0.01
N ASN A 48 -25.90 -16.75 1.01
CA ASN A 48 -25.87 -15.35 1.34
C ASN A 48 -24.43 -14.94 1.71
N LYS A 49 -23.59 -14.72 0.70
CA LYS A 49 -22.43 -13.85 0.82
C LYS A 49 -22.89 -12.49 0.33
N ASP A 50 -23.18 -11.60 1.28
CA ASP A 50 -23.49 -10.21 1.01
C ASP A 50 -22.41 -9.62 0.11
N LYS A 51 -22.72 -9.50 -1.18
CA LYS A 51 -21.87 -8.73 -2.11
C LYS A 51 -22.00 -7.27 -1.72
N ILE A 52 -20.94 -6.71 -1.16
CA ILE A 52 -20.87 -5.29 -0.83
C ILE A 52 -21.04 -4.50 -2.12
N ASN A 53 -22.11 -3.71 -2.22
CA ASN A 53 -22.31 -2.80 -3.34
C ASN A 53 -21.51 -1.51 -3.06
N TYR A 54 -20.29 -1.44 -3.57
CA TYR A 54 -19.37 -0.32 -3.38
C TYR A 54 -19.94 1.04 -3.85
N ASN A 55 -20.83 1.03 -4.84
CA ASN A 55 -21.40 2.27 -5.38
C ASN A 55 -22.30 3.00 -4.36
N ASP A 56 -22.89 2.28 -3.41
CA ASP A 56 -23.74 2.88 -2.36
C ASP A 56 -22.94 3.62 -1.28
N PHE A 57 -21.62 3.39 -1.21
CA PHE A 57 -20.74 3.94 -0.17
C PHE A 57 -19.88 5.12 -0.63
N ILE A 58 -19.86 5.44 -1.93
CA ILE A 58 -18.99 6.48 -2.48
C ILE A 58 -19.77 7.80 -2.60
N THR A 59 -19.25 8.87 -1.98
CA THR A 59 -19.72 10.25 -2.23
C THR A 59 -18.66 11.05 -2.94
N ASN A 60 -19.06 11.76 -3.99
CA ASN A 60 -18.31 12.83 -4.61
C ASN A 60 -18.49 14.14 -3.82
N ASN A 61 -18.06 14.20 -2.57
CA ASN A 61 -18.01 15.45 -1.83
C ASN A 61 -16.61 16.03 -1.88
N ILE A 62 -16.53 17.18 -2.52
CA ILE A 62 -15.33 17.95 -2.75
C ILE A 62 -15.16 18.88 -1.54
N GLU A 63 -14.16 18.64 -0.69
CA GLU A 63 -13.60 19.66 0.17
C GLU A 63 -12.24 20.09 -0.38
N SER A 64 -12.12 21.39 -0.62
CA SER A 64 -11.11 22.04 -1.46
C SER A 64 -9.82 22.38 -0.72
N ASP A 65 -9.10 21.42 -0.16
CA ASP A 65 -7.87 21.74 0.59
C ASP A 65 -6.57 21.19 -0.04
N HIS A 66 -6.63 20.79 -1.32
CA HIS A 66 -5.49 20.18 -2.01
C HIS A 66 -4.55 21.15 -2.73
N SER A 67 -4.97 22.39 -3.02
CA SER A 67 -4.16 23.32 -3.81
C SER A 67 -2.83 23.70 -3.15
N THR A 68 -2.83 23.84 -1.83
CA THR A 68 -1.64 24.27 -1.07
C THR A 68 -0.58 23.18 -0.89
N ALA A 69 -0.94 21.89 -1.04
CA ALA A 69 0.02 20.80 -0.93
C ALA A 69 0.86 20.65 -2.21
N ILE A 70 0.25 20.90 -3.35
CA ILE A 70 0.89 20.75 -4.67
C ILE A 70 1.99 21.78 -4.85
N ASP A 71 1.72 23.05 -4.56
CA ASP A 71 2.63 24.18 -4.80
C ASP A 71 3.93 24.11 -3.99
N THR A 72 3.95 23.36 -2.90
CA THR A 72 5.13 23.22 -2.03
C THR A 72 5.96 21.98 -2.30
N ILE A 73 5.47 21.02 -3.09
CA ILE A 73 6.19 19.79 -3.45
C ILE A 73 7.00 20.00 -4.72
N PHE A 74 6.61 20.96 -5.56
CA PHE A 74 7.25 21.23 -6.83
C PHE A 74 7.88 22.61 -6.86
N ALA A 75 9.09 22.68 -7.40
CA ALA A 75 9.72 23.94 -7.76
C ALA A 75 9.03 24.53 -9.01
N ASP A 76 8.94 25.86 -9.07
CA ASP A 76 8.36 26.58 -10.21
C ASP A 76 8.94 26.11 -11.56
N GLY A 77 8.07 25.85 -12.52
CA GLY A 77 8.44 25.53 -13.90
C GLY A 77 8.61 24.05 -14.21
N ILE A 78 8.23 23.15 -13.30
CA ILE A 78 8.39 21.71 -13.45
C ILE A 78 7.19 21.06 -14.16
N ASN A 79 7.44 20.30 -15.22
CA ASN A 79 6.43 19.45 -15.85
C ASN A 79 6.34 18.10 -15.18
N ILE A 80 5.26 17.87 -14.44
CA ILE A 80 5.01 16.69 -13.62
C ILE A 80 3.91 15.78 -14.18
N ASP A 81 3.81 15.70 -15.50
CA ASP A 81 2.71 14.99 -16.17
C ASP A 81 2.49 13.57 -15.63
N ASN A 82 3.58 12.84 -15.32
CA ASN A 82 3.51 11.49 -14.78
C ASN A 82 2.85 11.39 -13.39
N TYR A 83 2.82 12.50 -12.63
CA TYR A 83 2.23 12.53 -11.27
C TYR A 83 1.01 13.45 -11.15
N LYS A 84 0.61 14.13 -12.22
CA LYS A 84 -0.56 15.03 -12.20
C LYS A 84 -1.83 14.33 -11.73
N SER A 85 -2.04 13.09 -12.13
CA SER A 85 -3.21 12.33 -11.69
C SER A 85 -3.22 12.10 -10.17
N ILE A 86 -2.05 11.81 -9.57
CA ILE A 86 -1.91 11.61 -8.13
C ILE A 86 -2.14 12.91 -7.39
N LEU A 87 -1.50 13.99 -7.85
CA LEU A 87 -1.54 15.30 -7.21
C LEU A 87 -2.89 16.00 -7.33
N ASN A 88 -3.61 15.75 -8.41
CA ASN A 88 -4.95 16.29 -8.65
C ASN A 88 -6.06 15.37 -8.14
N GLN A 89 -5.71 14.21 -7.56
CA GLN A 89 -6.68 13.30 -6.99
C GLN A 89 -7.38 13.98 -5.82
N LYS A 90 -8.72 13.99 -5.89
CA LYS A 90 -9.55 14.47 -4.79
C LYS A 90 -9.88 13.33 -3.85
N PRO A 91 -10.11 13.62 -2.54
CA PRO A 91 -10.58 12.61 -1.61
C PRO A 91 -11.88 11.96 -2.09
N ASN A 92 -11.93 10.64 -1.98
CA ASN A 92 -13.09 9.83 -2.31
C ASN A 92 -13.63 9.18 -1.03
N TYR A 93 -14.22 10.01 -0.16
CA TYR A 93 -14.70 9.56 1.13
C TYR A 93 -15.93 8.67 1.04
N LEU A 94 -15.90 7.58 1.80
CA LEU A 94 -17.06 6.72 1.98
C LEU A 94 -18.21 7.48 2.66
N LYS A 95 -19.42 7.28 2.17
CA LYS A 95 -20.63 7.74 2.83
C LYS A 95 -20.77 7.12 4.20
N LYS A 96 -21.14 7.93 5.19
CA LYS A 96 -21.58 7.41 6.47
C LYS A 96 -22.99 6.84 6.33
N SER A 97 -23.14 5.56 6.69
CA SER A 97 -24.45 4.88 6.66
C SER A 97 -24.62 3.98 7.87
N GLY A 98 -25.76 4.08 8.54
CA GLY A 98 -26.07 3.28 9.72
C GLY A 98 -25.36 3.75 10.99
N LYS A 99 -25.51 2.98 12.06
CA LYS A 99 -24.93 3.24 13.39
C LYS A 99 -23.67 2.41 13.58
N TYR A 100 -22.66 2.99 14.23
CA TYR A 100 -21.48 2.26 14.66
C TYR A 100 -21.87 1.09 15.57
N SER A 101 -21.21 -0.04 15.37
CA SER A 101 -21.31 -1.21 16.23
C SER A 101 -19.95 -1.52 16.83
N TYR A 102 -19.93 -1.89 18.10
CA TYR A 102 -18.71 -2.30 18.78
C TYR A 102 -17.98 -3.39 17.98
N ILE A 103 -16.66 -3.25 17.81
CA ILE A 103 -15.83 -4.19 17.06
C ILE A 103 -15.08 -5.06 18.07
N ASP A 104 -15.44 -6.33 18.09
CA ASP A 104 -14.86 -7.36 18.98
C ASP A 104 -13.89 -8.27 18.20
N TYR A 105 -13.01 -7.68 17.42
CA TYR A 105 -11.95 -8.45 16.77
C TYR A 105 -10.74 -8.60 17.70
N ASN A 106 -10.28 -9.82 17.92
CA ASN A 106 -9.16 -10.12 18.82
C ASN A 106 -8.26 -11.26 18.30
N PHE A 107 -7.99 -11.26 16.99
CA PHE A 107 -7.14 -12.24 16.31
C PHE A 107 -7.66 -13.69 16.38
N GLU A 108 -8.98 -13.91 16.40
CA GLU A 108 -9.55 -15.27 16.47
C GLU A 108 -9.34 -16.03 15.15
N ASN A 109 -9.39 -15.32 14.02
CA ASN A 109 -9.42 -15.92 12.70
C ASN A 109 -8.52 -15.18 11.71
N LYS A 110 -8.14 -15.88 10.65
CA LYS A 110 -7.67 -15.27 9.42
C LYS A 110 -8.85 -14.53 8.79
N LEU A 111 -8.67 -13.27 8.50
CA LEU A 111 -9.69 -12.48 7.80
C LEU A 111 -9.40 -12.44 6.31
N HIS A 112 -10.42 -12.67 5.48
CA HIS A 112 -10.38 -12.24 4.09
C HIS A 112 -10.33 -10.72 4.00
N TYR A 113 -9.81 -10.18 2.91
CA TYR A 113 -9.76 -8.73 2.73
C TYR A 113 -11.16 -8.12 2.74
N SER A 114 -12.17 -8.81 2.24
CA SER A 114 -13.58 -8.40 2.33
C SER A 114 -14.09 -8.27 3.78
N GLU A 115 -13.59 -9.08 4.70
CA GLU A 115 -13.94 -8.98 6.13
C GLU A 115 -13.25 -7.77 6.77
N ILE A 116 -12.00 -7.48 6.35
CA ILE A 116 -11.30 -6.24 6.71
C ILE A 116 -12.07 -5.02 6.21
N GLU A 117 -12.56 -5.04 4.97
CA GLU A 117 -13.40 -3.98 4.41
C GLU A 117 -14.67 -3.76 5.26
N ASN A 118 -15.32 -4.82 5.71
CA ASN A 118 -16.49 -4.73 6.60
C ASN A 118 -16.17 -4.03 7.93
N ILE A 119 -15.00 -4.33 8.51
CA ILE A 119 -14.53 -3.63 9.72
C ILE A 119 -14.30 -2.15 9.41
N ILE A 120 -13.60 -1.82 8.31
CA ILE A 120 -13.35 -0.44 7.89
C ILE A 120 -14.67 0.32 7.64
N PHE A 121 -15.67 -0.30 7.02
CA PHE A 121 -16.99 0.30 6.80
C PHE A 121 -17.73 0.55 8.12
N ASN A 122 -17.60 -0.37 9.08
CA ASN A 122 -18.17 -0.16 10.41
C ASN A 122 -17.44 0.98 11.15
N LEU A 123 -16.10 1.05 11.09
CA LEU A 123 -15.33 2.17 11.65
C LEU A 123 -15.80 3.51 11.05
N ASN A 124 -16.05 3.56 9.72
CA ASN A 124 -16.51 4.78 9.06
C ASN A 124 -17.87 5.30 9.56
N LYS A 125 -18.69 4.48 10.24
CA LYS A 125 -19.95 4.94 10.83
C LYS A 125 -19.72 5.86 12.02
N SER A 126 -18.60 5.74 12.73
CA SER A 126 -18.22 6.65 13.80
C SER A 126 -17.92 8.05 13.28
N ASN A 127 -18.38 9.08 14.02
CA ASN A 127 -18.18 10.48 13.61
C ASN A 127 -16.73 10.95 13.69
N ILE A 128 -15.87 10.22 14.42
CA ILE A 128 -14.45 10.54 14.54
C ILE A 128 -13.63 9.98 13.36
N VAL A 129 -14.20 9.11 12.53
CA VAL A 129 -13.53 8.41 11.43
C VAL A 129 -13.95 8.99 10.09
N LYS A 130 -13.02 9.14 9.17
CA LYS A 130 -13.25 9.33 7.73
C LYS A 130 -12.46 8.26 6.98
N VAL A 131 -13.06 7.61 6.00
CA VAL A 131 -12.39 6.62 5.15
C VAL A 131 -12.36 7.12 3.72
N ASP A 132 -11.16 7.27 3.18
CA ASP A 132 -10.89 7.66 1.81
C ASP A 132 -10.57 6.42 0.98
N VAL A 133 -11.25 6.20 -0.14
CA VAL A 133 -10.88 5.18 -1.13
C VAL A 133 -9.75 5.76 -1.98
N ILE A 134 -8.52 5.51 -1.55
CA ILE A 134 -7.31 6.14 -2.11
C ILE A 134 -6.87 5.55 -3.44
N GLY A 135 -7.37 4.38 -3.81
CA GLY A 135 -7.08 3.73 -5.08
C GLY A 135 -7.61 2.31 -5.15
N ASN A 136 -7.20 1.63 -6.20
CA ASN A 136 -7.43 0.20 -6.38
C ASN A 136 -6.08 -0.51 -6.54
N SER A 137 -6.01 -1.77 -6.14
CA SER A 137 -4.89 -2.65 -6.42
C SER A 137 -4.86 -3.11 -7.87
N ALA A 138 -3.80 -3.81 -8.26
CA ALA A 138 -3.66 -4.41 -9.59
C ALA A 138 -4.78 -5.41 -9.91
N ASP A 139 -5.32 -6.10 -8.90
CA ASP A 139 -6.47 -7.02 -9.01
C ASP A 139 -7.82 -6.34 -8.68
N ASN A 140 -7.83 -5.00 -8.71
CA ASN A 140 -9.02 -4.15 -8.54
C ASN A 140 -9.68 -4.20 -7.14
N ARG A 141 -8.95 -4.60 -6.08
CA ARG A 141 -9.39 -4.41 -4.70
C ARG A 141 -9.22 -2.96 -4.29
N LYS A 142 -10.17 -2.44 -3.51
CA LYS A 142 -10.06 -1.07 -2.99
C LYS A 142 -8.92 -0.97 -1.99
N ILE A 143 -8.23 0.18 -1.99
CA ILE A 143 -7.23 0.52 -0.99
C ILE A 143 -7.77 1.70 -0.19
N TYR A 144 -7.68 1.60 1.13
CA TYR A 144 -8.30 2.57 2.05
C TYR A 144 -7.25 3.35 2.82
N GLY A 145 -7.43 4.67 2.85
CA GLY A 145 -6.82 5.56 3.81
C GLY A 145 -7.83 5.90 4.91
N VAL A 146 -7.52 5.56 6.14
CA VAL A 146 -8.39 5.76 7.30
C VAL A 146 -7.88 6.93 8.14
N GLU A 147 -8.70 7.95 8.32
CA GLU A 147 -8.44 9.09 9.18
C GLU A 147 -9.26 8.97 10.47
N ILE A 148 -8.61 9.01 11.64
CA ILE A 148 -9.26 8.95 12.94
C ILE A 148 -8.81 10.14 13.79
N GLY A 149 -9.72 11.02 14.18
CA GLY A 149 -9.41 12.23 14.94
C GLY A 149 -9.69 13.53 14.18
N LYS A 150 -9.68 14.64 14.93
CA LYS A 150 -9.98 16.00 14.43
C LYS A 150 -8.77 16.93 14.42
N GLY A 151 -7.69 16.53 15.12
CA GLY A 151 -6.49 17.35 15.27
C GLY A 151 -5.74 17.56 13.96
N ASN A 152 -4.87 18.57 13.95
CA ASN A 152 -4.03 18.89 12.79
C ASN A 152 -2.69 18.17 12.78
N LYS A 153 -2.22 17.69 13.95
CA LYS A 153 -0.99 16.90 14.03
C LYS A 153 -1.29 15.44 13.63
N VAL A 154 -0.55 14.91 12.68
CA VAL A 154 -0.83 13.58 12.11
C VAL A 154 0.19 12.56 12.58
N LEU A 155 -0.27 11.47 13.20
CA LEU A 155 0.47 10.22 13.30
C LEU A 155 0.15 9.38 12.07
N TYR A 156 1.14 9.13 11.23
CA TYR A 156 0.94 8.35 10.01
C TYR A 156 1.46 6.92 10.19
N LEU A 157 0.61 5.95 9.88
CA LEU A 157 0.91 4.53 9.98
C LEU A 157 0.55 3.83 8.66
N ASP A 158 1.37 2.90 8.21
CA ASP A 158 0.96 1.97 7.16
C ASP A 158 1.51 0.57 7.36
N ALA A 159 0.94 -0.39 6.64
CA ALA A 159 1.28 -1.79 6.76
C ALA A 159 1.07 -2.56 5.46
N ASN A 160 1.65 -3.76 5.43
CA ASN A 160 1.44 -4.76 4.38
C ASN A 160 1.85 -4.29 2.98
N VAL A 161 2.96 -3.57 2.89
CA VAL A 161 3.59 -3.28 1.60
C VAL A 161 4.10 -4.57 0.96
N HIS A 162 4.58 -5.52 1.76
CA HIS A 162 4.93 -6.87 1.35
C HIS A 162 3.80 -7.86 1.65
N ALA A 163 3.55 -8.77 0.70
CA ALA A 163 2.43 -9.70 0.75
C ALA A 163 2.40 -10.61 1.99
N ALA A 164 3.56 -11.16 2.41
CA ALA A 164 3.64 -12.10 3.53
C ALA A 164 3.51 -11.45 4.92
N GLU A 165 3.46 -10.11 5.00
CA GLU A 165 3.51 -9.36 6.25
C GLU A 165 2.11 -9.04 6.83
N ILE A 166 1.20 -9.99 6.70
CA ILE A 166 -0.24 -9.88 7.03
C ILE A 166 -0.53 -9.52 8.49
N ALA A 167 0.38 -9.90 9.41
CA ALA A 167 0.26 -9.59 10.83
C ALA A 167 0.03 -8.11 11.08
N ASN A 168 0.72 -7.27 10.32
CA ASN A 168 0.69 -5.82 10.50
C ASN A 168 -0.65 -5.19 10.10
N THR A 169 -1.30 -5.71 9.05
CA THR A 169 -2.69 -5.32 8.72
C THR A 169 -3.61 -5.61 9.91
N LEU A 170 -3.55 -6.82 10.45
CA LEU A 170 -4.44 -7.24 11.53
C LEU A 170 -4.14 -6.50 12.84
N ILE A 171 -2.89 -6.17 13.11
CA ILE A 171 -2.46 -5.30 14.22
C ILE A 171 -3.08 -3.90 14.08
N LEU A 172 -3.01 -3.29 12.89
CA LEU A 172 -3.61 -1.97 12.67
C LEU A 172 -5.14 -2.01 12.72
N ILE A 173 -5.78 -3.06 12.22
CA ILE A 173 -7.23 -3.27 12.34
C ILE A 173 -7.63 -3.35 13.82
N LYS A 174 -6.89 -4.11 14.63
CA LYS A 174 -7.14 -4.21 16.08
C LYS A 174 -6.96 -2.86 16.77
N PHE A 175 -5.85 -2.18 16.51
CA PHE A 175 -5.55 -0.87 17.07
C PHE A 175 -6.63 0.18 16.74
N MET A 176 -7.02 0.30 15.47
CA MET A 176 -8.09 1.21 15.06
C MET A 176 -9.43 0.88 15.76
N SER A 177 -9.74 -0.41 15.86
CA SER A 177 -10.96 -0.87 16.50
C SER A 177 -10.99 -0.50 17.99
N GLU A 178 -9.90 -0.70 18.73
CA GLU A 178 -9.79 -0.32 20.13
C GLU A 178 -9.94 1.20 20.33
N ILE A 179 -9.26 2.00 19.52
CA ILE A 179 -9.34 3.46 19.59
C ILE A 179 -10.76 3.96 19.34
N VAL A 180 -11.43 3.44 18.31
CA VAL A 180 -12.81 3.86 17.98
C VAL A 180 -13.81 3.33 18.99
N ASN A 181 -13.65 2.10 19.48
CA ASN A 181 -14.46 1.57 20.57
C ASN A 181 -14.38 2.46 21.84
N SER A 182 -13.16 2.86 22.24
CA SER A 182 -12.95 3.74 23.38
C SER A 182 -13.59 5.11 23.16
N TYR A 183 -13.46 5.69 21.96
CA TYR A 183 -14.13 6.95 21.63
C TYR A 183 -15.66 6.86 21.72
N GLU A 184 -16.25 5.82 21.13
CA GLU A 184 -17.72 5.60 21.14
C GLU A 184 -18.25 5.26 22.54
N ASN A 185 -17.40 4.71 23.43
CA ASN A 185 -17.68 4.46 24.84
C ASN A 185 -17.44 5.71 25.73
N ASN A 186 -17.19 6.89 25.14
CA ASN A 186 -16.93 8.14 25.81
C ASN A 186 -15.71 8.15 26.75
N ASP A 187 -14.66 7.42 26.39
CA ASP A 187 -13.35 7.50 27.04
C ASP A 187 -12.77 8.92 26.88
N LYS A 188 -12.63 9.64 28.00
CA LYS A 188 -12.24 11.06 27.99
C LYS A 188 -10.82 11.28 27.53
N ASP A 189 -9.92 10.36 27.82
CA ASP A 189 -8.51 10.47 27.46
C ASP A 189 -8.37 10.28 25.95
N ILE A 190 -9.00 9.27 25.37
CA ILE A 190 -9.01 9.04 23.92
C ILE A 190 -9.72 10.19 23.20
N ILE A 191 -10.84 10.71 23.71
CA ILE A 191 -11.52 11.88 23.13
C ILE A 191 -10.58 13.09 23.12
N ASN A 192 -9.90 13.35 24.23
CA ASN A 192 -8.95 14.47 24.32
C ASN A 192 -7.78 14.29 23.32
N ILE A 193 -7.20 13.11 23.25
CA ILE A 193 -6.14 12.79 22.28
C ILE A 193 -6.64 13.05 20.86
N LEU A 194 -7.76 12.47 20.45
CA LEU A 194 -8.31 12.58 19.11
C LEU A 194 -8.81 13.97 18.70
N ASN A 195 -9.06 14.86 19.68
CA ASN A 195 -9.30 16.28 19.41
C ASN A 195 -8.00 17.03 19.05
N ASN A 196 -6.85 16.58 19.52
CA ASN A 196 -5.54 17.22 19.32
C ASN A 196 -4.74 16.62 18.17
N ILE A 197 -4.88 15.31 17.92
CA ILE A 197 -4.19 14.61 16.84
C ILE A 197 -5.16 13.95 15.86
N LYS A 198 -4.62 13.54 14.75
CA LYS A 198 -5.26 12.69 13.75
C LYS A 198 -4.37 11.50 13.47
N LEU A 199 -4.95 10.31 13.43
CA LEU A 199 -4.31 9.13 12.85
C LEU A 199 -4.60 9.12 11.34
N ALA A 200 -3.59 8.94 10.52
CA ALA A 200 -3.73 8.66 9.09
C ALA A 200 -3.14 7.27 8.83
N ILE A 201 -3.97 6.32 8.44
CA ILE A 201 -3.61 4.90 8.42
C ILE A 201 -3.94 4.28 7.07
N ILE A 202 -2.95 3.62 6.44
CA ILE A 202 -3.19 2.63 5.36
C ILE A 202 -3.03 1.23 5.98
N PRO A 203 -4.12 0.56 6.37
CA PRO A 203 -3.98 -0.70 7.11
C PRO A 203 -3.48 -1.86 6.24
N CYS A 204 -3.68 -1.79 4.93
CA CYS A 204 -3.22 -2.80 3.98
C CYS A 204 -2.90 -2.14 2.64
N MET A 205 -1.61 -1.97 2.34
CA MET A 205 -1.17 -1.34 1.10
C MET A 205 -1.26 -2.29 -0.10
N ASN A 206 -1.05 -3.59 0.14
CA ASN A 206 -1.03 -4.65 -0.87
C ASN A 206 -2.14 -5.69 -0.61
N PRO A 207 -3.42 -5.37 -0.87
CA PRO A 207 -4.52 -6.27 -0.58
C PRO A 207 -4.50 -7.55 -1.43
N ASP A 208 -3.95 -7.50 -2.63
CA ASP A 208 -3.82 -8.68 -3.48
C ASP A 208 -2.79 -9.65 -2.92
N GLY A 209 -1.62 -9.13 -2.52
CA GLY A 209 -0.59 -9.92 -1.87
C GLY A 209 -1.05 -10.49 -0.54
N TYR A 210 -1.81 -9.72 0.25
CA TYR A 210 -2.45 -10.18 1.49
C TYR A 210 -3.33 -11.40 1.24
N GLU A 211 -4.22 -11.35 0.24
CA GLU A 211 -5.11 -12.46 -0.12
C GLU A 211 -4.33 -13.67 -0.63
N VAL A 212 -3.37 -13.45 -1.54
CA VAL A 212 -2.56 -14.53 -2.10
C VAL A 212 -1.76 -15.25 -1.02
N TYR A 213 -1.14 -14.52 -0.09
CA TYR A 213 -0.39 -15.14 1.00
C TYR A 213 -1.29 -15.94 1.94
N ASN A 214 -2.45 -15.41 2.32
CA ASN A 214 -3.36 -16.08 3.25
C ASN A 214 -4.13 -17.24 2.65
N PHE A 215 -4.62 -17.11 1.42
CA PHE A 215 -5.64 -17.98 0.83
C PHE A 215 -5.23 -18.55 -0.54
N GLY A 216 -4.01 -18.28 -0.97
CA GLY A 216 -3.47 -18.79 -2.22
C GLY A 216 -3.87 -17.99 -3.46
N VAL A 217 -3.29 -18.38 -4.59
CA VAL A 217 -3.43 -17.66 -5.88
C VAL A 217 -4.88 -17.64 -6.39
N ASP A 218 -5.67 -18.63 -6.00
CA ASP A 218 -7.08 -18.71 -6.40
C ASP A 218 -7.96 -17.63 -5.75
N SER A 219 -7.45 -16.90 -4.76
CA SER A 219 -8.09 -15.72 -4.19
C SER A 219 -8.09 -14.50 -5.12
N LEU A 220 -7.27 -14.47 -6.19
CA LEU A 220 -7.27 -13.38 -7.16
C LEU A 220 -8.59 -13.32 -7.94
N ASN A 221 -9.15 -12.11 -8.10
CA ASN A 221 -10.35 -11.85 -8.88
C ASN A 221 -10.10 -12.07 -10.37
N ASN A 222 -8.98 -11.56 -10.86
CA ASN A 222 -8.58 -11.70 -12.25
C ASN A 222 -7.67 -12.92 -12.44
N LYS A 223 -8.24 -14.01 -12.89
CA LYS A 223 -7.52 -15.26 -13.18
C LYS A 223 -6.43 -15.11 -14.26
N LYS A 224 -6.38 -13.98 -14.97
CA LYS A 224 -5.37 -13.64 -15.98
C LYS A 224 -4.14 -12.96 -15.38
N LEU A 225 -4.19 -12.52 -14.14
CA LEU A 225 -3.00 -12.13 -13.39
C LEU A 225 -2.19 -13.40 -13.06
N TRP A 226 -1.61 -13.93 -14.10
CA TRP A 226 -1.02 -15.28 -14.20
C TRP A 226 0.40 -15.36 -13.65
N TRP A 227 0.98 -14.24 -13.29
CA TRP A 227 2.38 -14.21 -12.89
C TRP A 227 2.68 -15.23 -11.78
N TYR A 228 1.87 -15.27 -10.76
CA TYR A 228 2.00 -16.25 -9.70
C TYR A 228 1.76 -17.70 -10.14
N LYS A 229 0.96 -17.94 -11.20
CA LYS A 229 0.60 -19.28 -11.65
C LYS A 229 1.63 -19.93 -12.54
N ASN A 230 2.46 -19.12 -13.23
CA ASN A 230 3.38 -19.62 -14.27
C ASN A 230 4.84 -19.58 -13.83
N SER A 231 5.16 -19.16 -12.62
CA SER A 231 6.51 -19.24 -12.10
C SER A 231 6.67 -20.54 -11.30
N ASP A 232 7.38 -21.50 -11.85
CA ASP A 232 7.62 -22.82 -11.25
C ASP A 232 8.37 -22.80 -9.90
N ASN A 233 8.79 -21.60 -9.44
CA ASN A 233 9.62 -21.42 -8.24
C ASN A 233 9.19 -20.23 -7.37
N VAL A 234 7.88 -19.94 -7.25
CA VAL A 234 7.40 -18.90 -6.34
C VAL A 234 7.51 -19.37 -4.90
N ASP A 235 8.35 -18.69 -4.13
CA ASP A 235 8.38 -18.87 -2.68
C ASP A 235 7.20 -18.10 -2.04
N PHE A 236 6.05 -18.77 -1.92
CA PHE A 236 4.84 -18.21 -1.33
C PHE A 236 4.98 -17.92 0.17
N GLU A 237 5.95 -18.52 0.86
CA GLU A 237 6.18 -18.26 2.28
C GLU A 237 6.89 -16.91 2.52
N ASN A 238 7.66 -16.45 1.53
CA ASN A 238 8.41 -15.20 1.59
C ASN A 238 8.00 -14.17 0.52
N ILE A 239 6.77 -14.28 0.00
CA ILE A 239 6.27 -13.41 -1.06
C ILE A 239 6.19 -11.95 -0.61
N LYS A 240 6.75 -11.04 -1.43
CA LYS A 240 6.75 -9.60 -1.17
C LYS A 240 5.90 -8.81 -2.17
N SER A 241 5.73 -9.34 -3.36
CA SER A 241 5.16 -8.63 -4.51
C SER A 241 3.64 -8.47 -4.45
N ASN A 242 3.14 -7.51 -5.25
CA ASN A 242 1.71 -7.37 -5.56
C ASN A 242 1.28 -8.37 -6.66
N ALA A 243 0.04 -8.26 -7.16
CA ALA A 243 -0.50 -9.14 -8.19
C ALA A 243 0.20 -9.02 -9.56
N ASN A 244 0.93 -7.94 -9.82
CA ASN A 244 1.78 -7.76 -11.01
C ASN A 244 3.20 -8.34 -10.83
N GLY A 245 3.52 -8.90 -9.68
CA GLY A 245 4.85 -9.41 -9.38
C GLY A 245 5.87 -8.33 -9.00
N VAL A 246 5.41 -7.15 -8.63
CA VAL A 246 6.24 -6.01 -8.26
C VAL A 246 6.37 -5.91 -6.75
N ASP A 247 7.61 -5.80 -6.26
CA ASP A 247 7.90 -5.43 -4.88
C ASP A 247 7.61 -3.93 -4.70
N LEU A 248 6.47 -3.61 -4.09
CA LEU A 248 6.02 -2.23 -3.91
C LEU A 248 7.05 -1.41 -3.12
N ASN A 249 7.79 -2.05 -2.21
CA ASN A 249 8.83 -1.41 -1.41
C ASN A 249 10.13 -1.15 -2.19
N ARG A 250 10.09 -1.28 -3.52
CA ARG A 250 11.12 -0.91 -4.50
C ARG A 250 10.56 -0.03 -5.62
N ASN A 251 9.27 0.34 -5.53
CA ASN A 251 8.57 1.04 -6.60
C ASN A 251 8.38 2.55 -6.32
N PHE A 252 8.74 3.05 -5.13
CA PHE A 252 8.59 4.47 -4.79
C PHE A 252 9.65 5.35 -5.48
N PRO A 253 9.27 6.54 -5.99
CA PRO A 253 10.14 7.42 -6.77
C PRO A 253 11.05 8.28 -5.88
N VAL A 254 11.93 7.65 -5.12
CA VAL A 254 12.92 8.30 -4.28
C VAL A 254 14.19 8.63 -5.06
N GLN A 255 15.03 9.52 -4.52
CA GLN A 255 16.22 10.04 -5.20
C GLN A 255 17.14 8.94 -5.73
N ASN A 256 17.42 7.92 -4.95
CA ASN A 256 18.37 6.87 -5.27
C ASN A 256 17.72 5.56 -5.76
N ALA A 257 16.39 5.52 -5.88
CA ALA A 257 15.70 4.30 -6.29
C ALA A 257 16.24 3.72 -7.59
N GLY A 258 16.43 2.41 -7.60
CA GLY A 258 16.90 1.65 -8.76
C GLY A 258 18.33 1.95 -9.20
N MET A 259 19.13 2.63 -8.38
CA MET A 259 20.45 3.05 -8.81
C MET A 259 21.58 2.06 -8.52
N TYR A 260 21.48 1.23 -7.50
CA TYR A 260 22.61 0.39 -7.14
C TYR A 260 22.19 -0.97 -6.57
N PHE A 261 22.61 -2.01 -7.27
CA PHE A 261 22.78 -3.32 -6.68
C PHE A 261 24.24 -3.71 -6.87
N LYS A 262 24.98 -3.92 -5.78
CA LYS A 262 26.40 -4.28 -5.79
C LYS A 262 27.28 -3.35 -6.68
N GLY A 263 27.13 -2.03 -6.52
CA GLY A 263 27.94 -1.05 -7.24
C GLY A 263 27.65 -0.93 -8.73
N LYS A 264 26.65 -1.63 -9.25
CA LYS A 264 26.20 -1.51 -10.65
C LYS A 264 24.86 -0.81 -10.70
N LYS A 265 24.76 0.21 -11.57
CA LYS A 265 23.50 0.86 -11.89
C LYS A 265 22.57 -0.18 -12.51
N LEU A 266 21.62 -0.66 -11.77
CA LEU A 266 20.54 -1.46 -12.28
C LEU A 266 19.46 -0.53 -12.79
N LEU A 267 19.55 -0.18 -14.06
CA LEU A 267 18.38 0.09 -14.84
C LEU A 267 17.58 -1.22 -14.84
N TYR A 268 16.42 -1.29 -14.29
CA TYR A 268 15.27 -2.18 -14.42
C TYR A 268 15.39 -3.47 -15.29
N ASN A 269 16.55 -3.76 -15.87
CA ASN A 269 16.88 -4.90 -16.72
C ASN A 269 17.86 -5.87 -16.05
N VAL A 270 17.74 -6.05 -14.75
CA VAL A 270 18.26 -7.31 -14.19
C VAL A 270 17.36 -8.39 -14.71
N SER A 271 17.95 -9.39 -15.37
CA SER A 271 17.22 -10.45 -16.02
C SER A 271 15.96 -10.79 -15.23
N LEU A 272 14.81 -10.43 -15.77
CA LEU A 272 13.50 -10.69 -15.22
C LEU A 272 13.40 -12.10 -14.61
N GLU A 273 14.04 -13.08 -15.24
CA GLU A 273 14.13 -14.46 -14.80
C GLU A 273 14.74 -14.68 -13.40
N LYS A 274 15.79 -13.98 -13.03
CA LYS A 274 16.42 -14.17 -11.71
C LYS A 274 15.71 -13.43 -10.58
N THR A 275 15.05 -12.34 -10.90
CA THR A 275 14.33 -11.51 -9.90
C THR A 275 12.93 -12.03 -9.67
N PHE A 276 12.26 -12.51 -10.71
CA PHE A 276 10.93 -13.12 -10.62
C PHE A 276 10.92 -14.45 -9.86
N SER A 277 12.00 -15.23 -9.92
CA SER A 277 12.07 -16.50 -9.20
C SER A 277 12.01 -16.37 -7.68
N LYS A 278 12.18 -15.16 -7.13
CA LYS A 278 12.21 -14.92 -5.68
C LYS A 278 11.04 -14.08 -5.16
N THR A 279 10.13 -13.62 -6.02
CA THR A 279 8.97 -12.81 -5.62
C THR A 279 9.30 -11.56 -4.79
N ALA A 280 10.53 -11.09 -4.87
CA ALA A 280 11.04 -9.96 -4.11
C ALA A 280 12.05 -9.15 -4.94
N TYR A 281 12.22 -7.88 -4.60
CA TYR A 281 13.21 -6.95 -5.15
C TYR A 281 13.00 -6.46 -6.59
N PHE A 282 11.93 -6.84 -7.27
CA PHE A 282 11.59 -6.28 -8.58
C PHE A 282 10.76 -5.01 -8.40
N GLY A 283 11.33 -3.86 -8.72
CA GLY A 283 10.72 -2.54 -8.53
C GLY A 283 9.76 -2.09 -9.65
N GLY A 284 9.31 -3.00 -10.52
CA GLY A 284 8.44 -2.66 -11.65
C GLY A 284 9.20 -2.18 -12.89
N THR A 285 8.45 -1.81 -13.94
CA THR A 285 9.02 -1.30 -15.20
C THR A 285 9.50 0.14 -15.08
N GLU A 286 8.90 0.91 -14.18
CA GLU A 286 9.28 2.27 -13.83
C GLU A 286 8.87 2.56 -12.38
N LEU A 287 9.47 3.58 -11.77
CA LEU A 287 9.11 4.01 -10.42
C LEU A 287 7.69 4.58 -10.40
N GLY A 288 6.91 4.18 -9.40
CA GLY A 288 5.51 4.59 -9.30
C GLY A 288 4.62 3.97 -10.37
N SER A 289 5.03 2.87 -11.02
CA SER A 289 4.20 2.16 -12.00
C SER A 289 2.94 1.57 -11.36
N GLU A 290 3.06 1.05 -10.15
CA GLU A 290 2.02 0.27 -9.52
C GLU A 290 0.87 1.13 -9.00
N PRO A 291 -0.38 0.68 -9.17
CA PRO A 291 -1.54 1.41 -8.68
C PRO A 291 -1.55 1.54 -7.15
N GLU A 292 -1.05 0.54 -6.42
CA GLU A 292 -0.91 0.56 -4.96
C GLU A 292 0.09 1.62 -4.52
N THR A 293 1.23 1.74 -5.21
CA THR A 293 2.22 2.80 -4.95
C THR A 293 1.62 4.19 -5.16
N LYS A 294 0.86 4.37 -6.24
CA LYS A 294 0.17 5.65 -6.53
C LYS A 294 -0.85 5.99 -5.46
N ALA A 295 -1.62 5.01 -5.00
CA ALA A 295 -2.60 5.18 -3.92
C ALA A 295 -1.92 5.59 -2.61
N ALA A 296 -0.83 4.92 -2.23
CA ALA A 296 -0.06 5.25 -1.04
C ALA A 296 0.56 6.65 -1.15
N MET A 297 1.18 6.99 -2.28
CA MET A 297 1.75 8.34 -2.53
C MET A 297 0.70 9.43 -2.38
N TYR A 298 -0.49 9.24 -2.96
CA TYR A 298 -1.59 10.20 -2.79
C TYR A 298 -1.89 10.48 -1.31
N PHE A 299 -2.07 9.44 -0.51
CA PHE A 299 -2.42 9.59 0.90
C PHE A 299 -1.26 10.15 1.74
N MET A 300 -0.02 9.78 1.42
CA MET A 300 1.18 10.36 2.03
C MET A 300 1.30 11.85 1.74
N LEU A 301 1.15 12.25 0.48
CA LEU A 301 1.23 13.65 0.05
C LEU A 301 0.12 14.51 0.66
N LYS A 302 -1.07 13.92 0.91
CA LYS A 302 -2.17 14.56 1.61
C LYS A 302 -1.81 14.94 3.05
N HIS A 303 -0.98 14.15 3.73
CA HIS A 303 -0.75 14.27 5.18
C HIS A 303 0.66 14.71 5.59
N PHE A 304 1.69 14.57 4.73
CA PHE A 304 3.09 14.71 5.13
C PHE A 304 3.45 16.03 5.81
N LYS A 305 2.82 17.14 5.45
CA LYS A 305 3.10 18.46 6.05
C LYS A 305 2.71 18.57 7.52
N ASN A 306 1.68 17.84 7.90
CA ASN A 306 1.13 17.85 9.25
C ASN A 306 1.59 16.63 10.06
N THR A 307 2.35 15.71 9.43
CA THR A 307 2.87 14.52 10.09
C THR A 307 3.89 14.90 11.16
N TYR A 308 3.73 14.36 12.36
CA TYR A 308 4.69 14.49 13.43
C TYR A 308 5.52 13.24 13.68
N ALA A 309 5.03 12.07 13.22
CA ALA A 309 5.76 10.82 13.18
C ALA A 309 5.19 9.91 12.10
N TYR A 310 6.05 9.15 11.44
CA TYR A 310 5.69 8.14 10.45
C TYR A 310 6.27 6.78 10.83
N ILE A 311 5.43 5.75 10.74
CA ILE A 311 5.82 4.37 11.01
C ILE A 311 5.27 3.47 9.91
N ASN A 312 6.16 2.75 9.27
CA ASN A 312 5.83 1.65 8.38
C ASN A 312 6.03 0.33 9.14
N LEU A 313 4.94 -0.45 9.25
CA LEU A 313 5.00 -1.76 9.89
C LEU A 313 5.35 -2.83 8.86
N HIS A 314 6.43 -3.50 9.12
CA HIS A 314 6.98 -4.63 8.38
C HIS A 314 7.06 -5.89 9.24
N SER A 315 7.50 -6.95 8.66
CA SER A 315 7.94 -8.21 9.28
C SER A 315 9.11 -8.74 8.44
N GLN A 316 10.07 -9.36 9.05
CA GLN A 316 10.12 -10.00 10.37
C GLN A 316 11.40 -9.62 11.13
N GLY A 317 11.44 -9.87 12.45
CA GLY A 317 12.71 -9.79 13.19
C GLY A 317 12.62 -9.16 14.55
N ARG A 318 11.57 -8.40 14.91
CA ARG A 318 11.46 -7.59 16.13
C ARG A 318 12.58 -6.58 16.23
N VAL A 319 12.76 -5.82 15.14
CA VAL A 319 13.78 -4.76 15.05
C VAL A 319 13.14 -3.46 14.58
N ILE A 320 13.82 -2.35 14.85
CA ILE A 320 13.43 -1.01 14.42
C ILE A 320 14.57 -0.42 13.59
N TYR A 321 14.29 -0.12 12.34
CA TYR A 321 15.23 0.61 11.49
C TYR A 321 14.97 2.10 11.58
N ALA A 322 16.01 2.85 11.94
CA ALA A 322 15.93 4.28 12.18
C ALA A 322 17.14 5.01 11.55
N GLY A 323 16.85 6.04 10.80
CA GLY A 323 17.87 6.86 10.16
C GLY A 323 18.22 6.41 8.73
N LYS A 324 18.83 7.35 8.02
CA LYS A 324 19.25 7.20 6.62
C LYS A 324 20.57 7.97 6.43
N PRO A 325 21.62 7.33 5.89
CA PRO A 325 22.97 7.93 5.80
C PRO A 325 23.01 9.19 4.93
N ASN A 326 22.12 9.30 3.95
CA ASN A 326 22.09 10.40 2.98
C ASN A 326 21.17 11.57 3.39
N LEU A 327 20.60 11.51 4.60
CA LEU A 327 19.72 12.55 5.13
C LEU A 327 20.40 13.34 6.24
N SER A 328 19.77 14.44 6.68
CA SER A 328 20.39 15.36 7.63
C SER A 328 20.66 14.72 9.00
N ASP A 329 21.75 15.13 9.67
CA ASP A 329 22.08 14.70 11.04
C ASP A 329 20.94 15.00 12.01
N LYS A 330 20.23 16.12 11.83
CA LYS A 330 19.07 16.47 12.63
C LYS A 330 17.96 15.43 12.48
N PHE A 331 17.64 15.02 11.26
CA PHE A 331 16.67 13.98 10.99
C PHE A 331 17.07 12.65 11.64
N ASN A 332 18.31 12.21 11.42
CA ASN A 332 18.82 10.97 11.99
C ASN A 332 18.81 10.97 13.52
N LYS A 333 19.16 12.10 14.17
CA LYS A 333 19.11 12.25 15.62
C LYS A 333 17.69 12.11 16.18
N ILE A 334 16.70 12.75 15.53
CA ILE A 334 15.30 12.70 15.92
C ILE A 334 14.76 11.27 15.77
N THR A 335 15.01 10.68 14.62
CA THR A 335 14.53 9.34 14.27
C THR A 335 15.11 8.27 15.19
N ASN A 336 16.42 8.36 15.50
CA ASN A 336 17.05 7.45 16.44
C ASN A 336 16.51 7.60 17.88
N LYS A 337 16.25 8.84 18.32
CA LYS A 337 15.61 9.06 19.64
C LYS A 337 14.23 8.41 19.69
N PHE A 338 13.43 8.66 18.68
CA PHE A 338 12.08 8.10 18.55
C PHE A 338 12.07 6.56 18.58
N ALA A 339 12.94 5.94 17.78
CA ALA A 339 13.10 4.49 17.76
C ALA A 339 13.49 3.91 19.12
N LYS A 340 14.42 4.59 19.83
CA LYS A 340 14.83 4.19 21.19
C LYS A 340 13.71 4.34 22.21
N ASP A 341 12.85 5.34 22.08
CA ASP A 341 11.70 5.50 22.98
C ASP A 341 10.69 4.36 22.79
N ILE A 342 10.44 3.93 21.56
CA ILE A 342 9.62 2.74 21.24
C ILE A 342 10.30 1.46 21.78
N SER A 343 11.60 1.31 21.54
CA SER A 343 12.37 0.14 21.99
C SER A 343 12.34 -0.08 23.50
N LYS A 344 12.23 0.99 24.31
CA LYS A 344 12.08 0.88 25.77
C LYS A 344 10.77 0.17 26.17
N ILE A 345 9.77 0.19 25.31
CA ILE A 345 8.45 -0.42 25.54
C ILE A 345 8.42 -1.85 25.04
N ASN A 346 8.81 -2.07 23.77
CA ASN A 346 8.67 -3.36 23.11
C ASN A 346 9.96 -4.22 23.13
N ASN A 347 11.07 -3.69 23.66
CA ASN A 347 12.38 -4.35 23.70
C ASN A 347 12.91 -4.78 22.32
N TYR A 348 12.47 -4.15 21.23
CA TYR A 348 13.02 -4.41 19.90
C TYR A 348 14.41 -3.80 19.75
N VAL A 349 15.26 -4.49 19.00
CA VAL A 349 16.59 -3.98 18.69
C VAL A 349 16.49 -2.78 17.74
N VAL A 350 17.21 -1.70 18.05
CA VAL A 350 17.25 -0.52 17.17
C VAL A 350 18.53 -0.54 16.35
N TYR A 351 18.37 -0.54 15.03
CA TYR A 351 19.46 -0.30 14.09
C TYR A 351 19.42 1.15 13.62
N GLY A 352 20.53 1.85 13.83
CA GLY A 352 20.63 3.28 13.58
C GLY A 352 20.57 3.67 12.11
N LEU A 353 21.09 2.82 11.24
CA LEU A 353 21.10 3.00 9.79
C LEU A 353 20.61 1.70 9.13
N SER A 354 19.46 1.74 8.48
CA SER A 354 18.87 0.56 7.88
C SER A 354 19.76 -0.09 6.80
N SER A 355 20.60 0.70 6.12
CA SER A 355 21.53 0.20 5.10
C SER A 355 22.64 -0.68 5.64
N GLU A 356 22.99 -0.58 6.92
CA GLU A 356 24.05 -1.39 7.52
C GLU A 356 23.64 -2.84 7.74
N GLU A 357 22.34 -3.07 8.03
CA GLU A 357 21.83 -4.41 8.40
C GLU A 357 21.13 -5.14 7.24
N VAL A 358 20.45 -4.41 6.35
CA VAL A 358 19.72 -5.00 5.24
C VAL A 358 20.44 -4.93 3.90
N GLY A 359 21.67 -4.39 3.91
CA GLY A 359 22.56 -4.34 2.76
C GLY A 359 22.21 -3.26 1.74
N GLU A 360 23.06 -3.18 0.71
CA GLU A 360 22.87 -2.27 -0.41
C GLU A 360 21.61 -2.65 -1.19
N GLY A 361 20.75 -1.69 -1.53
CA GLY A 361 19.64 -1.88 -2.44
C GLY A 361 18.24 -1.78 -1.83
N ASN A 362 18.10 -1.17 -0.67
CA ASN A 362 16.79 -0.82 -0.09
C ASN A 362 16.20 0.49 -0.62
N ASP A 363 16.77 1.03 -1.68
CA ASP A 363 16.31 2.25 -2.31
C ASP A 363 14.99 2.01 -3.05
N GLY A 364 14.06 2.96 -2.97
CA GLY A 364 12.73 2.86 -3.55
C GLY A 364 11.67 2.38 -2.57
N SER A 365 11.99 2.39 -1.27
CA SER A 365 11.06 2.00 -0.21
C SER A 365 10.05 3.11 0.10
N VAL A 366 8.93 2.69 0.67
CA VAL A 366 7.91 3.59 1.21
C VAL A 366 8.47 4.47 2.32
N THR A 367 9.33 3.92 3.17
CA THR A 367 9.99 4.64 4.27
C THR A 367 10.96 5.68 3.73
N ASP A 368 11.71 5.37 2.66
CA ASP A 368 12.59 6.34 2.00
C ASP A 368 11.81 7.51 1.44
N PHE A 369 10.67 7.26 0.79
CA PHE A 369 9.81 8.29 0.23
C PHE A 369 9.34 9.27 1.32
N MET A 370 8.85 8.78 2.44
CA MET A 370 8.43 9.63 3.56
C MET A 370 9.62 10.34 4.24
N ALA A 371 10.78 9.68 4.35
CA ALA A 371 11.97 10.29 4.92
C ALA A 371 12.52 11.43 4.05
N GLU A 372 12.51 11.27 2.73
CA GLU A 372 12.90 12.33 1.79
C GLU A 372 11.92 13.51 1.83
N LEU A 373 10.61 13.26 1.88
CA LEU A 373 9.59 14.30 2.07
C LEU A 373 9.77 15.04 3.40
N ALA A 374 10.04 14.31 4.49
CA ALA A 374 10.32 14.89 5.81
C ALA A 374 11.56 15.80 5.81
N ASN A 375 12.51 15.54 4.92
CA ASN A 375 13.72 16.34 4.73
C ASN A 375 13.57 17.42 3.63
N GLY A 376 12.36 17.65 3.12
CA GLY A 376 12.06 18.70 2.17
C GLY A 376 12.51 18.41 0.72
N PHE A 377 12.68 17.14 0.37
CA PHE A 377 12.90 16.75 -1.03
C PHE A 377 11.65 17.02 -1.84
N VAL A 378 11.82 17.37 -3.10
CA VAL A 378 10.75 17.70 -4.04
C VAL A 378 10.81 16.81 -5.27
N MET A 379 9.68 16.60 -5.92
CA MET A 379 9.63 15.85 -7.16
C MET A 379 10.33 16.61 -8.29
N SER A 380 11.28 15.96 -8.95
CA SER A 380 11.99 16.50 -10.11
C SER A 380 11.29 16.11 -11.41
N SER A 381 10.96 17.10 -12.24
CA SER A 381 10.40 16.87 -13.57
C SER A 381 11.38 16.19 -14.54
N LYS A 382 12.67 16.34 -14.30
CA LYS A 382 13.70 15.72 -15.15
C LYS A 382 13.84 14.23 -14.93
N THR A 383 13.62 13.79 -13.69
CA THR A 383 13.88 12.41 -13.27
C THR A 383 12.64 11.65 -12.85
N GLY A 384 11.52 12.35 -12.60
CA GLY A 384 10.31 11.76 -12.03
C GLY A 384 10.53 11.20 -10.62
N ARG A 385 11.54 11.67 -9.89
CA ARG A 385 11.93 11.20 -8.55
C ARG A 385 12.03 12.36 -7.59
N LEU A 386 11.94 12.09 -6.29
CA LEU A 386 12.32 13.06 -5.28
C LEU A 386 13.78 13.46 -5.46
N SER A 387 14.09 14.71 -5.29
CA SER A 387 15.42 15.28 -5.50
C SER A 387 15.65 16.46 -4.56
N THR A 388 16.90 16.63 -4.13
CA THR A 388 17.38 17.86 -3.55
C THR A 388 17.73 18.82 -4.67
N ASP A 389 16.79 19.60 -5.17
CA ASP A 389 17.17 20.66 -6.10
C ASP A 389 17.89 21.76 -5.32
N LYS A 390 19.12 22.13 -5.76
CA LYS A 390 19.98 23.09 -5.05
C LYS A 390 19.37 24.47 -4.85
N HIS A 391 18.30 24.80 -5.58
CA HIS A 391 17.60 26.07 -5.50
C HIS A 391 16.56 26.17 -4.37
N ILE A 392 16.18 25.02 -3.73
CA ILE A 392 15.18 24.99 -2.66
C ILE A 392 15.85 24.91 -1.26
N ASN A 393 17.15 24.95 -1.21
CA ASN A 393 18.04 24.37 -0.22
C ASN A 393 18.13 25.03 1.14
N ASN A 394 17.53 26.13 1.48
CA ASN A 394 17.90 26.73 2.77
C ASN A 394 16.78 26.97 3.78
N SER A 395 15.53 26.83 3.44
CA SER A 395 14.44 27.03 4.42
C SER A 395 13.43 25.88 4.50
N ALA A 396 13.27 25.09 3.45
CA ALA A 396 12.28 23.99 3.41
C ALA A 396 12.73 22.74 4.14
N THR A 397 14.01 22.42 4.14
CA THR A 397 14.62 21.23 4.73
C THR A 397 14.43 21.05 6.25
N LEU A 398 14.01 22.10 6.94
CA LEU A 398 13.80 22.06 8.39
C LEU A 398 12.34 22.14 8.81
N LYS A 399 11.43 22.48 7.92
CA LYS A 399 10.04 22.78 8.26
C LYS A 399 9.21 21.55 8.60
N TYR A 400 9.54 20.39 8.04
CA TYR A 400 8.78 19.14 8.17
C TYR A 400 9.57 18.01 8.84
N SER A 401 10.72 18.27 9.48
CA SER A 401 11.54 17.22 10.11
C SER A 401 10.76 16.50 11.21
N TYR A 402 10.30 15.31 10.92
CA TYR A 402 9.68 14.37 11.85
C TYR A 402 10.35 13.00 11.73
N PRO A 403 10.27 12.16 12.77
CA PRO A 403 10.85 10.81 12.72
C PRO A 403 10.11 9.93 11.72
N VAL A 404 10.89 9.13 11.01
CA VAL A 404 10.42 8.14 10.03
C VAL A 404 11.13 6.83 10.31
N ILE A 405 10.40 5.80 10.69
CA ILE A 405 10.97 4.50 11.05
C ILE A 405 10.23 3.35 10.37
N THR A 406 10.93 2.23 10.24
CA THR A 406 10.36 0.92 9.95
C THR A 406 10.41 0.08 11.22
N ILE A 407 9.29 -0.55 11.58
CA ILE A 407 9.23 -1.54 12.65
C ILE A 407 9.00 -2.91 12.02
N GLU A 408 9.95 -3.80 12.14
CA GLU A 408 9.82 -5.21 11.77
C GLU A 408 9.21 -5.96 12.96
N THR A 409 7.92 -6.26 12.87
CA THR A 409 7.21 -7.00 13.91
C THR A 409 7.48 -8.50 13.79
N ILE A 410 6.83 -9.31 14.56
CA ILE A 410 6.91 -10.77 14.65
C ILE A 410 8.29 -11.37 14.33
N LYS A 411 8.59 -12.51 14.92
CA LYS A 411 9.92 -13.12 14.77
C LYS A 411 10.08 -13.87 13.44
N THR A 412 9.01 -14.42 12.91
CA THR A 412 8.98 -15.18 11.66
C THR A 412 7.63 -15.02 10.97
N TYR A 413 7.60 -15.05 9.64
CA TYR A 413 6.35 -15.08 8.88
C TYR A 413 5.47 -16.26 9.32
N THR A 414 4.20 -15.99 9.48
CA THR A 414 3.21 -16.98 9.88
C THR A 414 1.82 -16.56 9.44
N ARG A 415 0.93 -17.53 9.29
CA ARG A 415 -0.51 -17.34 9.07
C ARG A 415 -1.33 -17.64 10.32
N ASN A 416 -0.67 -17.90 11.45
CA ASN A 416 -1.35 -18.22 12.70
C ASN A 416 -1.69 -16.93 13.48
N PRO A 417 -2.99 -16.60 13.66
CA PRO A 417 -3.42 -15.37 14.34
C PRO A 417 -2.99 -15.27 15.80
N GLU A 418 -2.74 -16.38 16.50
CA GLU A 418 -2.27 -16.34 17.89
C GLU A 418 -0.91 -15.66 18.03
N TYR A 419 -0.02 -15.83 17.03
CA TYR A 419 1.26 -15.11 17.03
C TYR A 419 1.07 -13.60 16.87
N PHE A 420 0.03 -13.16 16.15
CA PHE A 420 -0.28 -11.73 15.98
C PHE A 420 -0.87 -11.15 17.26
N LYS A 421 -1.71 -11.92 17.95
CA LYS A 421 -2.26 -11.58 19.26
C LYS A 421 -1.14 -11.46 20.30
N ASP A 422 -0.23 -12.43 20.32
CA ASP A 422 0.93 -12.45 21.20
C ASP A 422 1.84 -11.24 20.94
N GLU A 423 2.12 -10.93 19.67
CA GLU A 423 2.90 -9.77 19.27
C GLU A 423 2.27 -8.45 19.73
N TYR A 424 0.95 -8.33 19.55
CA TYR A 424 0.22 -7.14 19.92
C TYR A 424 0.22 -6.89 21.43
N TYR A 425 -0.10 -7.93 22.24
CA TYR A 425 -0.27 -7.78 23.68
C TYR A 425 1.00 -8.03 24.50
N ASN A 426 1.78 -9.05 24.16
CA ASN A 426 2.86 -9.53 25.01
C ASN A 426 4.24 -9.02 24.57
N TYR A 427 4.40 -8.62 23.31
CA TYR A 427 5.64 -8.04 22.81
C TYR A 427 5.55 -6.50 22.64
N GLY A 428 4.58 -5.86 23.28
CA GLY A 428 4.52 -4.43 23.49
C GLY A 428 4.19 -3.58 22.26
N ILE A 429 3.71 -4.15 21.18
CA ILE A 429 3.29 -3.34 20.00
C ILE A 429 2.09 -2.47 20.35
N LYS A 430 1.10 -2.99 21.09
CA LYS A 430 -0.01 -2.20 21.59
C LYS A 430 0.47 -0.98 22.36
N ASP A 431 1.28 -1.20 23.39
CA ASP A 431 1.74 -0.13 24.28
C ASP A 431 2.61 0.88 23.52
N ALA A 432 3.42 0.42 22.56
CA ALA A 432 4.17 1.29 21.67
C ALA A 432 3.26 2.19 20.84
N LEU A 433 2.21 1.62 20.20
CA LEU A 433 1.25 2.39 19.41
C LEU A 433 0.46 3.39 20.26
N TYR A 434 0.06 3.02 21.49
CA TYR A 434 -0.60 3.94 22.43
C TYR A 434 0.33 5.07 22.90
N MET A 435 1.59 4.77 23.20
CA MET A 435 2.59 5.81 23.54
C MET A 435 2.73 6.85 22.43
N LEU A 436 2.62 6.45 21.17
CA LEU A 436 2.72 7.34 20.03
C LEU A 436 1.59 8.37 19.93
N LEU A 437 0.42 8.08 20.49
CA LEU A 437 -0.71 9.02 20.52
C LEU A 437 -0.38 10.27 21.36
N GLU A 438 0.48 10.12 22.35
CA GLU A 438 0.89 11.19 23.28
C GLU A 438 2.35 11.65 23.03
N TRP A 439 3.05 10.99 22.10
CA TRP A 439 4.44 11.32 21.85
C TRP A 439 4.56 12.74 21.29
N SER A 440 5.18 13.62 22.07
CA SER A 440 5.51 14.96 21.64
C SER A 440 6.98 15.09 21.34
N TYR A 441 7.26 15.67 20.21
CA TYR A 441 8.60 16.09 19.84
C TYR A 441 8.90 17.43 20.52
N ASN A 442 9.75 17.41 21.54
CA ASN A 442 10.34 18.58 22.19
C ASN A 442 11.82 18.70 21.78
#